data_d620623a37f0218849ecb71accd68bcd
#
_entry.id   d620623a37f0218849ecb71accd68bcd
#
_cell.length_a   1.000
_cell.length_b   1.000
_cell.length_c   1.000
_cell.angle_alpha   90.00
_cell.angle_beta   90.00
_cell.angle_gamma   90.00
#
_symmetry.space_group_name_H-M   'P 1'
#
loop_
_entity.id
_entity.type
_entity.pdbx_description
1 polymer ?
#
loop_
_entity_poly.entity_id
_entity_poly.type
_entity_poly.pdbx_seq_one_letter_code
_entity_poly.pdbx_strand_id
1 'polypeptide(L)'
;EQEFAPDFTYTGFRYVEMTGAVPGKEISLQGEFIYPDVDQAGDFCCSNTLFNQIHKIILQAIKSNTKSYFTDCPHREKLGWLEQTHLIGPSIMYNLDVHNLYAKIEGDMADSQRENGLIPDICPEYVTGFDKWHKGFLDSPEWGSACVLAPWYAYKRYGDLALLEKYFPVMKKYVEYLSSKTHHEVLHHGLGDWLDIGPCTPHSQNTPVPVVATCIYYYDLQIMAKIAQLLGKKEVAEAYQKKMKLVFEEYNLQFLDDQTGRYANGSQAAQAMSLIVGLVPEEYQDKVVSQLKDDVVKRGYAITAGDVGHPFLIAALMKYGMSDVLNEMTNITDKPGYGYQVVNGATTLTEEWDGPEPGNIHGSQNHLMLGSIEEWFYGSLGGMELVRDGLSFEEIRIQPHLEKAVDWVNAWTMHPYGKISVKWKWENEKIRVFCQIPPGLTAHLESPDGKEIMTVGSGYYEYTI
;
A
#
# COMPACT_ATOMS: atom_id res chain seq x y z
N GLU A 1 -2.38 -4.21 -48.11
CA GLU A 1 -2.68 -3.99 -46.69
C GLU A 1 -1.42 -3.42 -46.04
N GLN A 2 -1.54 -2.35 -45.29
CA GLN A 2 -0.44 -1.74 -44.55
C GLN A 2 -0.89 -1.67 -43.07
N GLU A 3 -0.06 -2.16 -42.17
CA GLU A 3 -0.25 -2.13 -40.75
C GLU A 3 0.84 -1.26 -40.12
N PHE A 4 0.49 -0.47 -39.13
CA PHE A 4 1.42 0.37 -38.39
C PHE A 4 1.05 0.39 -36.91
N ALA A 5 1.99 0.07 -36.05
CA ALA A 5 1.92 0.27 -34.59
C ALA A 5 3.16 1.05 -34.13
N PRO A 6 3.05 2.02 -33.23
CA PRO A 6 4.21 2.69 -32.66
C PRO A 6 5.06 1.73 -31.82
N ASP A 7 6.37 1.70 -32.01
CA ASP A 7 7.31 0.94 -31.19
C ASP A 7 7.79 1.78 -29.99
N PHE A 8 8.08 1.12 -28.85
CA PHE A 8 8.72 1.69 -27.66
C PHE A 8 8.02 2.91 -27.07
N THR A 9 6.72 3.05 -27.27
CA THR A 9 5.91 4.14 -26.72
C THR A 9 4.51 3.66 -26.34
N TYR A 10 3.89 4.37 -25.39
CA TYR A 10 2.50 4.18 -25.03
C TYR A 10 1.88 5.51 -24.59
N THR A 11 0.57 5.63 -24.68
CA THR A 11 -0.14 6.84 -24.29
C THR A 11 -1.52 6.46 -23.73
N GLY A 12 -1.88 7.00 -22.59
CA GLY A 12 -3.27 6.94 -22.09
C GLY A 12 -4.13 7.89 -22.92
N PHE A 13 -5.28 7.43 -23.40
CA PHE A 13 -6.19 8.25 -24.20
C PHE A 13 -7.65 7.77 -24.04
N ARG A 14 -8.58 8.66 -24.34
CA ARG A 14 -10.02 8.36 -24.45
C ARG A 14 -10.54 8.50 -25.87
N TYR A 15 -9.89 9.36 -26.67
CA TYR A 15 -10.32 9.72 -28.03
C TYR A 15 -9.15 9.62 -28.96
N VAL A 16 -9.42 9.23 -30.21
CA VAL A 16 -8.45 9.22 -31.30
C VAL A 16 -9.00 10.11 -32.41
N GLU A 17 -8.27 11.14 -32.78
CA GLU A 17 -8.55 11.97 -33.94
C GLU A 17 -7.72 11.50 -35.12
N MET A 18 -8.37 11.26 -36.26
CA MET A 18 -7.70 10.84 -37.48
C MET A 18 -7.86 11.93 -38.55
N THR A 19 -6.75 12.40 -39.08
CA THR A 19 -6.71 13.36 -40.17
C THR A 19 -6.11 12.75 -41.43
N GLY A 20 -6.52 13.23 -42.59
CA GLY A 20 -5.96 12.78 -43.88
C GLY A 20 -6.55 11.43 -44.38
N ALA A 21 -7.71 11.01 -43.88
CA ALA A 21 -8.40 9.84 -44.41
C ALA A 21 -8.74 10.03 -45.89
N VAL A 22 -8.40 9.00 -46.71
CA VAL A 22 -8.69 9.02 -48.16
C VAL A 22 -10.06 8.39 -48.41
N PRO A 23 -10.99 9.09 -49.05
CA PRO A 23 -12.30 8.54 -49.37
C PRO A 23 -12.20 7.22 -50.16
N GLY A 24 -12.94 6.21 -49.75
CA GLY A 24 -12.98 4.89 -50.40
C GLY A 24 -11.87 3.92 -49.97
N LYS A 25 -10.98 4.31 -49.07
CA LYS A 25 -10.05 3.37 -48.39
C LYS A 25 -10.59 3.01 -47.01
N GLU A 26 -10.61 1.71 -46.74
CA GLU A 26 -10.93 1.20 -45.41
C GLU A 26 -9.75 1.45 -44.46
N ILE A 27 -10.04 2.02 -43.32
CA ILE A 27 -9.06 2.27 -42.24
C ILE A 27 -9.66 1.65 -40.98
N SER A 28 -8.89 0.74 -40.35
CA SER A 28 -9.22 0.16 -39.05
C SER A 28 -8.26 0.73 -38.00
N LEU A 29 -8.81 1.09 -36.83
CA LEU A 29 -8.06 1.49 -35.66
C LEU A 29 -8.33 0.51 -34.53
N GLN A 30 -7.27 0.01 -33.90
CA GLN A 30 -7.33 -0.87 -32.74
C GLN A 30 -6.52 -0.26 -31.61
N GLY A 31 -7.13 -0.13 -30.44
CA GLY A 31 -6.43 0.20 -29.21
C GLY A 31 -5.83 -1.06 -28.58
N GLU A 32 -4.56 -1.01 -28.21
CA GLU A 32 -3.88 -2.09 -27.52
C GLU A 32 -3.61 -1.69 -26.07
N PHE A 33 -4.03 -2.54 -25.13
CA PHE A 33 -3.72 -2.36 -23.71
C PHE A 33 -2.39 -3.05 -23.40
N ILE A 34 -1.39 -2.25 -23.03
CA ILE A 34 -0.01 -2.73 -22.86
C ILE A 34 0.36 -2.74 -21.37
N TYR A 35 0.80 -3.90 -20.88
CA TYR A 35 1.43 -4.08 -19.58
C TYR A 35 2.40 -5.27 -19.64
N PRO A 36 3.34 -5.45 -18.67
CA PRO A 36 4.25 -6.60 -18.67
C PRO A 36 3.49 -7.92 -18.65
N ASP A 37 4.12 -8.96 -19.17
CA ASP A 37 3.62 -10.34 -19.10
C ASP A 37 3.80 -10.86 -17.67
N VAL A 38 2.93 -10.39 -16.76
CA VAL A 38 2.82 -10.80 -15.37
C VAL A 38 1.52 -11.55 -15.16
N ASP A 39 1.62 -12.69 -14.49
CA ASP A 39 0.47 -13.53 -14.20
C ASP A 39 -0.47 -12.85 -13.19
N GLN A 40 -1.76 -13.11 -13.33
CA GLN A 40 -2.72 -12.76 -12.30
C GLN A 40 -2.48 -13.68 -11.09
N ALA A 41 -2.15 -13.07 -9.96
CA ALA A 41 -1.84 -13.76 -8.71
C ALA A 41 -3.02 -13.84 -7.74
N GLY A 42 -4.13 -13.18 -8.02
CA GLY A 42 -5.30 -13.23 -7.15
C GLY A 42 -6.55 -12.62 -7.76
N ASP A 43 -7.66 -12.79 -7.05
CA ASP A 43 -8.95 -12.19 -7.38
C ASP A 43 -9.83 -12.13 -6.14
N PHE A 44 -10.70 -11.14 -6.09
CA PHE A 44 -11.64 -10.89 -5.01
C PHE A 44 -13.03 -10.60 -5.55
N CYS A 45 -14.04 -11.21 -4.98
CA CYS A 45 -15.42 -10.82 -5.18
C CYS A 45 -16.27 -11.11 -3.94
N CYS A 46 -17.32 -10.31 -3.76
CA CYS A 46 -18.24 -10.44 -2.64
C CYS A 46 -19.68 -10.04 -3.05
N SER A 47 -20.60 -10.14 -2.11
CA SER A 47 -22.00 -9.75 -2.35
C SER A 47 -22.22 -8.23 -2.51
N ASN A 48 -21.28 -7.40 -2.04
CA ASN A 48 -21.35 -5.94 -2.21
C ASN A 48 -20.82 -5.55 -3.59
N THR A 49 -21.73 -5.07 -4.44
CA THR A 49 -21.41 -4.68 -5.84
C THR A 49 -20.47 -3.49 -5.93
N LEU A 50 -20.53 -2.56 -4.96
CA LEU A 50 -19.63 -1.41 -4.90
C LEU A 50 -18.19 -1.85 -4.63
N PHE A 51 -17.95 -2.79 -3.70
CA PHE A 51 -16.62 -3.33 -3.41
C PHE A 51 -16.03 -4.03 -4.64
N ASN A 52 -16.84 -4.79 -5.37
CA ASN A 52 -16.40 -5.42 -6.62
C ASN A 52 -16.03 -4.39 -7.69
N GLN A 53 -16.72 -3.25 -7.74
CA GLN A 53 -16.38 -2.15 -8.66
C GLN A 53 -15.08 -1.43 -8.22
N ILE A 54 -14.91 -1.22 -6.91
CA ILE A 54 -13.67 -0.65 -6.34
C ILE A 54 -12.48 -1.55 -6.67
N HIS A 55 -12.58 -2.85 -6.39
CA HIS A 55 -11.55 -3.82 -6.77
C HIS A 55 -11.20 -3.73 -8.26
N LYS A 56 -12.20 -3.65 -9.12
CA LYS A 56 -12.00 -3.57 -10.57
C LYS A 56 -11.24 -2.31 -11.01
N ILE A 57 -11.59 -1.13 -10.48
CA ILE A 57 -10.90 0.12 -10.85
C ILE A 57 -9.48 0.16 -10.29
N ILE A 58 -9.22 -0.45 -9.12
CA ILE A 58 -7.88 -0.60 -8.54
C ILE A 58 -7.03 -1.51 -9.44
N LEU A 59 -7.53 -2.69 -9.78
CA LEU A 59 -6.81 -3.63 -10.65
C LEU A 59 -6.51 -3.04 -12.03
N GLN A 60 -7.45 -2.25 -12.58
CA GLN A 60 -7.24 -1.55 -13.85
C GLN A 60 -6.14 -0.48 -13.71
N ALA A 61 -6.09 0.28 -12.61
CA ALA A 61 -5.05 1.26 -12.36
C ALA A 61 -3.68 0.59 -12.19
N ILE A 62 -3.60 -0.50 -11.41
CA ILE A 62 -2.35 -1.27 -11.24
C ILE A 62 -1.83 -1.74 -12.60
N LYS A 63 -2.65 -2.41 -13.42
CA LYS A 63 -2.25 -2.90 -14.75
C LYS A 63 -1.83 -1.76 -15.69
N SER A 64 -2.56 -0.63 -15.67
CA SER A 64 -2.25 0.54 -16.51
C SER A 64 -0.88 1.13 -16.20
N ASN A 65 -0.46 1.07 -14.95
CA ASN A 65 0.76 1.69 -14.45
C ASN A 65 1.91 0.70 -14.18
N THR A 66 1.67 -0.60 -14.35
CA THR A 66 2.74 -1.60 -14.32
C THR A 66 3.46 -1.63 -15.67
N LYS A 67 4.73 -1.23 -15.68
CA LYS A 67 5.62 -1.23 -16.84
C LYS A 67 6.91 -1.98 -16.47
N SER A 68 8.08 -1.49 -16.82
CA SER A 68 9.36 -1.99 -16.29
C SER A 68 9.62 -1.52 -14.84
N TYR A 69 8.76 -0.68 -14.32
CA TYR A 69 8.60 -0.19 -12.96
C TYR A 69 7.14 0.24 -12.81
N PHE A 70 6.73 0.67 -11.62
CA PHE A 70 5.40 1.25 -11.44
C PHE A 70 5.46 2.74 -11.79
N THR A 71 4.63 3.17 -12.76
CA THR A 71 4.48 4.60 -13.08
C THR A 71 3.34 5.19 -12.26
N ASP A 72 3.45 6.46 -11.93
CA ASP A 72 2.37 7.25 -11.31
C ASP A 72 1.11 7.24 -12.18
N CYS A 73 1.28 7.60 -13.46
CA CYS A 73 0.20 7.66 -14.43
C CYS A 73 0.69 7.27 -15.85
N PRO A 74 -0.22 6.78 -16.75
CA PRO A 74 0.17 6.30 -18.08
C PRO A 74 0.19 7.41 -19.16
N HIS A 75 -0.04 8.68 -18.80
CA HIS A 75 -0.28 9.74 -19.80
C HIS A 75 0.50 11.03 -19.59
N ARG A 76 0.57 11.57 -18.35
CA ARG A 76 1.23 12.85 -18.08
C ARG A 76 2.72 12.68 -17.80
N GLU A 77 3.04 12.07 -16.66
CA GLU A 77 4.39 11.98 -16.12
C GLU A 77 5.09 10.71 -16.57
N LYS A 78 4.47 9.56 -16.37
CA LYS A 78 5.03 8.22 -16.64
C LYS A 78 6.31 7.98 -15.85
N LEU A 79 6.40 8.53 -14.65
CA LEU A 79 7.57 8.51 -13.79
C LEU A 79 7.49 7.37 -12.78
N GLY A 80 8.65 6.84 -12.40
CA GLY A 80 8.77 5.81 -11.37
C GLY A 80 8.90 6.42 -9.98
N TRP A 81 7.89 7.16 -9.54
CA TRP A 81 7.78 7.62 -8.16
C TRP A 81 7.73 6.43 -7.22
N LEU A 82 8.55 6.43 -6.16
CA LEU A 82 8.83 5.23 -5.38
C LEU A 82 7.80 4.89 -4.30
N GLU A 83 7.01 5.87 -3.84
CA GLU A 83 6.05 5.67 -2.76
C GLU A 83 5.08 4.53 -3.04
N GLN A 84 4.56 4.47 -4.26
CA GLN A 84 3.60 3.45 -4.67
C GLN A 84 4.19 2.04 -4.66
N THR A 85 5.52 1.89 -4.81
CA THR A 85 6.18 0.59 -4.82
C THR A 85 6.05 -0.13 -3.47
N HIS A 86 6.04 0.62 -2.37
CA HIS A 86 5.93 0.02 -1.04
C HIS A 86 4.60 0.31 -0.34
N LEU A 87 4.02 1.52 -0.48
CA LEU A 87 2.80 1.88 0.25
C LEU A 87 1.61 1.02 -0.17
N ILE A 88 1.50 0.70 -1.48
CA ILE A 88 0.48 -0.22 -2.00
C ILE A 88 1.07 -1.56 -2.47
N GLY A 89 2.33 -1.83 -2.15
CA GLY A 89 3.02 -3.07 -2.52
C GLY A 89 2.22 -4.34 -2.18
N PRO A 90 1.70 -4.50 -0.95
CA PRO A 90 0.85 -5.63 -0.60
C PRO A 90 -0.36 -5.79 -1.53
N SER A 91 -1.06 -4.70 -1.85
CA SER A 91 -2.22 -4.70 -2.77
C SER A 91 -1.86 -5.18 -4.17
N ILE A 92 -0.71 -4.74 -4.69
CA ILE A 92 -0.19 -5.21 -5.98
C ILE A 92 0.11 -6.71 -5.93
N MET A 93 0.80 -7.18 -4.87
CA MET A 93 1.23 -8.56 -4.71
C MET A 93 0.08 -9.55 -4.48
N TYR A 94 -1.07 -9.10 -3.97
CA TYR A 94 -2.25 -9.94 -3.93
C TYR A 94 -2.83 -10.21 -5.32
N ASN A 95 -2.72 -9.27 -6.24
CA ASN A 95 -3.38 -9.29 -7.53
C ASN A 95 -2.50 -9.78 -8.69
N LEU A 96 -1.19 -9.48 -8.67
CA LEU A 96 -0.24 -9.79 -9.73
C LEU A 96 1.00 -10.52 -9.18
N ASP A 97 1.55 -11.44 -9.96
CA ASP A 97 2.88 -12.00 -9.68
C ASP A 97 3.97 -11.04 -10.15
N VAL A 98 4.49 -10.28 -9.23
CA VAL A 98 5.45 -9.20 -9.48
C VAL A 98 6.83 -9.46 -8.88
N HIS A 99 7.16 -10.70 -8.51
CA HIS A 99 8.44 -11.05 -7.92
C HIS A 99 9.64 -10.53 -8.72
N ASN A 100 9.70 -10.86 -10.02
CA ASN A 100 10.77 -10.42 -10.89
C ASN A 100 10.80 -8.90 -11.11
N LEU A 101 9.62 -8.27 -11.11
CA LEU A 101 9.53 -6.82 -11.26
C LEU A 101 10.10 -6.11 -10.02
N TYR A 102 9.77 -6.59 -8.81
CA TYR A 102 10.35 -6.06 -7.57
C TYR A 102 11.86 -6.22 -7.53
N ALA A 103 12.38 -7.40 -7.89
CA ALA A 103 13.83 -7.63 -7.98
C ALA A 103 14.52 -6.68 -8.98
N LYS A 104 13.85 -6.31 -10.06
CA LYS A 104 14.34 -5.33 -11.04
C LYS A 104 14.30 -3.91 -10.48
N ILE A 105 13.20 -3.51 -9.83
CA ILE A 105 13.05 -2.16 -9.24
C ILE A 105 14.09 -1.94 -8.14
N GLU A 106 14.39 -2.95 -7.33
CA GLU A 106 15.49 -2.90 -6.35
C GLU A 106 16.84 -2.62 -7.03
N GLY A 107 17.09 -3.21 -8.21
CA GLY A 107 18.27 -2.90 -9.02
C GLY A 107 18.30 -1.44 -9.46
N ASP A 108 17.18 -0.90 -9.93
CA ASP A 108 17.08 0.50 -10.35
C ASP A 108 17.37 1.46 -9.20
N MET A 109 16.84 1.18 -8.00
CA MET A 109 17.12 1.96 -6.80
C MET A 109 18.59 1.90 -6.40
N ALA A 110 19.20 0.71 -6.45
CA ALA A 110 20.61 0.53 -6.16
C ALA A 110 21.50 1.31 -7.14
N ASP A 111 21.18 1.28 -8.43
CA ASP A 111 21.91 2.01 -9.48
C ASP A 111 21.73 3.53 -9.37
N SER A 112 20.59 3.99 -8.80
CA SER A 112 20.28 5.40 -8.61
C SER A 112 20.83 5.95 -7.28
N GLN A 113 21.29 5.09 -6.35
CA GLN A 113 21.74 5.51 -5.03
C GLN A 113 22.94 6.45 -5.10
N ARG A 114 22.82 7.62 -4.46
CA ARG A 114 23.89 8.64 -4.39
C ARG A 114 25.03 8.19 -3.48
N GLU A 115 26.20 8.82 -3.63
CA GLU A 115 27.38 8.54 -2.77
C GLU A 115 27.12 8.74 -1.29
N ASN A 116 26.26 9.71 -0.91
CA ASN A 116 25.87 9.96 0.46
C ASN A 116 24.80 9.00 1.01
N GLY A 117 24.25 8.11 0.17
CA GLY A 117 23.24 7.12 0.53
C GLY A 117 21.80 7.48 0.13
N LEU A 118 21.53 8.71 -0.29
CA LEU A 118 20.21 9.12 -0.77
C LEU A 118 19.73 8.22 -1.93
N ILE A 119 18.49 7.76 -1.85
CA ILE A 119 17.73 7.19 -2.96
C ILE A 119 16.81 8.30 -3.47
N PRO A 120 16.90 8.70 -4.74
CA PRO A 120 15.99 9.69 -5.33
C PRO A 120 14.53 9.19 -5.30
N ASP A 121 13.57 10.10 -5.17
CA ASP A 121 12.14 9.78 -5.13
C ASP A 121 11.63 9.13 -6.42
N ILE A 122 12.34 9.32 -7.53
CA ILE A 122 12.05 8.73 -8.84
C ILE A 122 13.16 7.76 -9.22
N CYS A 123 12.84 6.49 -9.43
CA CYS A 123 13.77 5.47 -9.92
C CYS A 123 13.14 4.61 -11.02
N PRO A 124 13.84 4.40 -12.15
CA PRO A 124 15.14 4.97 -12.51
C PRO A 124 15.06 6.49 -12.72
N GLU A 125 16.11 7.22 -12.31
CA GLU A 125 16.15 8.69 -12.37
C GLU A 125 16.56 9.16 -13.78
N TYR A 126 15.62 9.18 -14.72
CA TYR A 126 15.84 9.69 -16.09
C TYR A 126 15.33 11.12 -16.31
N VAL A 127 14.61 11.69 -15.34
CA VAL A 127 14.21 13.09 -15.29
C VAL A 127 14.75 13.70 -14.00
N THR A 128 15.44 14.83 -14.12
CA THR A 128 16.08 15.52 -12.99
C THR A 128 15.59 16.96 -12.90
N GLY A 129 15.76 17.57 -11.72
CA GLY A 129 15.50 18.98 -11.51
C GLY A 129 14.16 19.32 -10.91
N PHE A 130 13.36 18.35 -10.50
CA PHE A 130 12.13 18.57 -9.70
C PHE A 130 12.43 19.21 -8.34
N ASP A 131 13.59 18.91 -7.76
CA ASP A 131 14.09 19.52 -6.51
C ASP A 131 14.21 21.04 -6.58
N LYS A 132 14.27 21.60 -7.78
CA LYS A 132 14.25 23.07 -7.99
C LYS A 132 12.91 23.69 -7.63
N TRP A 133 11.83 22.93 -7.74
CA TRP A 133 10.48 23.37 -7.38
C TRP A 133 10.19 23.13 -5.91
N HIS A 134 10.52 21.94 -5.44
CA HIS A 134 10.40 21.56 -4.04
C HIS A 134 11.47 20.51 -3.70
N LYS A 135 12.25 20.73 -2.63
CA LYS A 135 13.35 19.81 -2.25
C LYS A 135 12.86 18.41 -1.95
N GLY A 136 11.64 18.26 -1.47
CA GLY A 136 10.99 17.00 -1.22
C GLY A 136 10.82 16.13 -2.46
N PHE A 137 10.85 16.65 -3.68
CA PHE A 137 10.78 15.86 -4.91
C PHE A 137 12.08 15.14 -5.30
N LEU A 138 13.05 15.12 -4.42
CA LEU A 138 14.28 14.35 -4.57
C LEU A 138 14.61 13.56 -3.30
N ASP A 139 14.21 14.07 -2.14
CA ASP A 139 14.67 13.61 -0.83
C ASP A 139 13.48 13.57 0.14
N SER A 140 12.60 12.60 -0.08
CA SER A 140 11.48 12.31 0.81
C SER A 140 11.62 10.92 1.40
N PRO A 141 11.69 10.78 2.73
CA PRO A 141 11.73 9.47 3.38
C PRO A 141 10.59 8.56 2.93
N GLU A 142 9.40 9.11 2.73
CA GLU A 142 8.19 8.43 2.32
C GLU A 142 8.32 7.74 0.95
N TRP A 143 9.18 8.26 0.07
CA TRP A 143 9.51 7.71 -1.25
C TRP A 143 10.74 6.81 -1.19
N GLY A 144 11.86 7.34 -0.71
CA GLY A 144 13.14 6.65 -0.72
C GLY A 144 13.17 5.37 0.13
N SER A 145 12.34 5.26 1.16
CA SER A 145 12.20 4.05 2.00
C SER A 145 11.66 2.84 1.23
N ALA A 146 11.23 3.02 -0.02
CA ALA A 146 10.94 1.91 -0.91
C ALA A 146 12.11 0.91 -0.98
N CYS A 147 13.37 1.37 -0.95
CA CYS A 147 14.54 0.49 -1.00
C CYS A 147 14.69 -0.44 0.23
N VAL A 148 13.96 -0.18 1.33
CA VAL A 148 13.92 -1.01 2.53
C VAL A 148 12.61 -1.82 2.59
N LEU A 149 11.49 -1.16 2.36
CA LEU A 149 10.17 -1.73 2.58
C LEU A 149 9.70 -2.64 1.44
N ALA A 150 10.01 -2.29 0.20
CA ALA A 150 9.61 -3.10 -0.96
C ALA A 150 10.27 -4.48 -0.98
N PRO A 151 11.61 -4.63 -0.80
CA PRO A 151 12.23 -5.95 -0.72
C PRO A 151 11.79 -6.75 0.52
N TRP A 152 11.46 -6.07 1.63
CA TRP A 152 10.87 -6.73 2.78
C TRP A 152 9.51 -7.36 2.45
N TYR A 153 8.61 -6.64 1.78
CA TYR A 153 7.32 -7.18 1.35
C TYR A 153 7.47 -8.29 0.31
N ALA A 154 8.42 -8.16 -0.61
CA ALA A 154 8.75 -9.21 -1.56
C ALA A 154 9.25 -10.48 -0.83
N TYR A 155 10.11 -10.34 0.19
CA TYR A 155 10.52 -11.47 1.03
C TYR A 155 9.33 -12.12 1.75
N LYS A 156 8.47 -11.34 2.38
CA LYS A 156 7.26 -11.85 3.05
C LYS A 156 6.35 -12.62 2.09
N ARG A 157 6.24 -12.15 0.87
CA ARG A 157 5.34 -12.70 -0.14
C ARG A 157 5.92 -13.89 -0.90
N TYR A 158 7.20 -13.85 -1.22
CA TYR A 158 7.85 -14.81 -2.13
C TYR A 158 8.93 -15.66 -1.45
N GLY A 159 9.34 -15.34 -0.23
CA GLY A 159 10.39 -16.06 0.50
C GLY A 159 11.81 -15.77 0.00
N ASP A 160 12.01 -14.75 -0.81
CA ASP A 160 13.30 -14.44 -1.45
C ASP A 160 14.28 -13.76 -0.48
N LEU A 161 14.96 -14.58 0.32
CA LEU A 161 16.01 -14.10 1.22
C LEU A 161 17.24 -13.59 0.45
N ALA A 162 17.51 -14.13 -0.74
CA ALA A 162 18.66 -13.70 -1.55
C ALA A 162 18.51 -12.25 -2.03
N LEU A 163 17.29 -11.80 -2.29
CA LEU A 163 16.98 -10.40 -2.61
C LEU A 163 17.41 -9.48 -1.45
N LEU A 164 17.01 -9.84 -0.21
CA LEU A 164 17.39 -9.09 0.98
C LEU A 164 18.91 -9.06 1.20
N GLU A 165 19.57 -10.21 1.03
CA GLU A 165 21.02 -10.30 1.18
C GLU A 165 21.77 -9.43 0.17
N LYS A 166 21.36 -9.50 -1.10
CA LYS A 166 21.97 -8.75 -2.21
C LYS A 166 21.89 -7.24 -1.98
N TYR A 167 20.73 -6.73 -1.57
CA TYR A 167 20.50 -5.29 -1.46
C TYR A 167 20.66 -4.74 -0.03
N PHE A 168 21.02 -5.57 0.93
CA PHE A 168 21.30 -5.14 2.31
C PHE A 168 22.27 -3.95 2.41
N PRO A 169 23.37 -3.88 1.62
CA PRO A 169 24.27 -2.72 1.66
C PRO A 169 23.60 -1.41 1.21
N VAL A 170 22.70 -1.47 0.21
CA VAL A 170 21.94 -0.32 -0.31
C VAL A 170 21.00 0.20 0.77
N MET A 171 20.18 -0.70 1.35
CA MET A 171 19.25 -0.40 2.45
C MET A 171 19.98 0.23 3.64
N LYS A 172 21.09 -0.39 4.07
CA LYS A 172 21.89 0.08 5.20
C LYS A 172 22.40 1.50 4.97
N LYS A 173 22.94 1.75 3.78
CA LYS A 173 23.50 3.07 3.40
C LYS A 173 22.41 4.15 3.36
N TYR A 174 21.19 3.80 2.90
CA TYR A 174 20.04 4.69 2.92
C TYR A 174 19.59 5.04 4.34
N VAL A 175 19.45 4.05 5.22
CA VAL A 175 19.06 4.30 6.62
C VAL A 175 20.14 5.09 7.39
N GLU A 176 21.43 4.88 7.08
CA GLU A 176 22.51 5.72 7.59
C GLU A 176 22.40 7.17 7.09
N TYR A 177 22.01 7.36 5.83
CA TYR A 177 21.72 8.68 5.27
C TYR A 177 20.57 9.36 6.04
N LEU A 178 19.43 8.70 6.23
CA LEU A 178 18.31 9.25 7.01
C LEU A 178 18.74 9.58 8.44
N SER A 179 19.50 8.68 9.09
CA SER A 179 20.03 8.92 10.44
C SER A 179 20.87 10.20 10.51
N SER A 180 21.64 10.51 9.46
CA SER A 180 22.45 11.72 9.38
C SER A 180 21.65 13.01 9.23
N LYS A 181 20.39 12.91 8.86
CA LYS A 181 19.46 14.03 8.65
C LYS A 181 18.60 14.33 9.88
N THR A 182 18.60 13.46 10.88
CA THR A 182 17.78 13.67 12.09
C THR A 182 18.29 14.86 12.90
N HIS A 183 17.35 15.61 13.48
CA HIS A 183 17.60 16.57 14.54
C HIS A 183 16.84 16.11 15.79
N HIS A 184 17.56 15.86 16.90
CA HIS A 184 16.97 15.19 18.07
C HIS A 184 16.20 13.93 17.67
N GLU A 185 16.84 13.05 16.89
CA GLU A 185 16.28 11.77 16.41
C GLU A 185 15.04 11.87 15.52
N VAL A 186 14.55 13.06 15.19
CA VAL A 186 13.36 13.36 14.38
C VAL A 186 13.78 13.86 13.00
N LEU A 187 13.15 13.38 11.94
CA LEU A 187 13.29 13.90 10.58
C LEU A 187 12.34 15.08 10.36
N HIS A 188 12.86 16.13 9.71
CA HIS A 188 12.12 17.37 9.47
C HIS A 188 11.95 17.70 7.97
N HIS A 189 12.19 16.72 7.08
CA HIS A 189 12.10 16.91 5.63
C HIS A 189 11.27 15.80 5.00
N GLY A 190 10.82 16.02 3.78
CA GLY A 190 9.97 15.13 3.01
C GLY A 190 8.76 15.85 2.45
N LEU A 191 7.91 15.12 1.77
CA LEU A 191 6.62 15.60 1.25
C LEU A 191 5.49 15.40 2.28
N GLY A 192 5.68 14.52 3.26
CA GLY A 192 4.68 14.21 4.28
C GLY A 192 3.53 13.37 3.72
N ASP A 193 2.33 13.58 4.25
CA ASP A 193 1.11 12.90 3.79
C ASP A 193 0.57 13.62 2.55
N TRP A 194 1.18 13.31 1.39
CA TRP A 194 0.90 13.97 0.12
C TRP A 194 -0.54 13.76 -0.32
N LEU A 195 -1.17 14.74 -0.93
CA LEU A 195 -2.56 14.71 -1.39
C LEU A 195 -3.59 14.43 -0.28
N ASP A 196 -3.28 14.76 0.98
CA ASP A 196 -4.27 14.72 2.05
C ASP A 196 -5.40 15.74 1.81
N ILE A 197 -6.63 15.41 2.25
CA ILE A 197 -7.82 16.18 1.87
C ILE A 197 -7.87 17.51 2.61
N GLY A 198 -7.83 18.60 1.84
CA GLY A 198 -7.96 19.96 2.36
C GLY A 198 -7.67 21.03 1.31
N PRO A 199 -7.71 22.33 1.69
CA PRO A 199 -7.63 23.43 0.73
C PRO A 199 -6.21 23.70 0.18
N CYS A 200 -5.17 23.06 0.73
CA CYS A 200 -3.77 23.28 0.36
C CYS A 200 -3.16 22.16 -0.49
N THR A 201 -4.01 21.35 -1.12
CA THR A 201 -3.54 20.24 -1.98
C THR A 201 -2.54 20.77 -3.03
N PRO A 202 -1.48 20.01 -3.37
CA PRO A 202 -1.19 18.64 -2.98
C PRO A 202 -0.37 18.50 -1.67
N HIS A 203 0.04 19.59 -1.05
CA HIS A 203 0.93 19.59 0.11
C HIS A 203 0.26 18.99 1.36
N SER A 204 1.01 18.24 2.14
CA SER A 204 0.60 17.73 3.45
C SER A 204 0.13 18.87 4.35
N GLN A 205 -1.10 18.84 4.82
CA GLN A 205 -1.73 19.90 5.57
C GLN A 205 -2.41 19.42 6.86
N ASN A 206 -2.88 18.15 6.88
CA ASN A 206 -3.51 17.58 8.05
C ASN A 206 -2.51 16.98 9.03
N THR A 207 -1.35 16.52 8.54
CA THR A 207 -0.35 15.87 9.36
C THR A 207 0.99 16.56 9.19
N PRO A 208 1.66 16.99 10.28
CA PRO A 208 2.98 17.59 10.18
C PRO A 208 4.00 16.67 9.53
N VAL A 209 4.78 17.17 8.56
CA VAL A 209 5.83 16.41 7.86
C VAL A 209 6.77 15.67 8.82
N PRO A 210 7.26 16.26 9.94
CA PRO A 210 8.12 15.53 10.87
C PRO A 210 7.48 14.26 11.47
N VAL A 211 6.18 14.25 11.66
CA VAL A 211 5.43 13.06 12.16
C VAL A 211 5.51 11.94 11.12
N VAL A 212 5.15 12.24 9.88
CA VAL A 212 5.12 11.27 8.77
C VAL A 212 6.53 10.73 8.49
N ALA A 213 7.47 11.63 8.24
CA ALA A 213 8.86 11.27 7.91
C ALA A 213 9.52 10.42 9.01
N THR A 214 9.28 10.76 10.30
CA THR A 214 9.86 10.02 11.42
C THR A 214 9.19 8.65 11.60
N CYS A 215 7.87 8.54 11.37
CA CYS A 215 7.19 7.24 11.36
C CYS A 215 7.79 6.30 10.31
N ILE A 216 8.01 6.78 9.09
CA ILE A 216 8.62 5.99 8.01
C ILE A 216 10.05 5.60 8.38
N TYR A 217 10.86 6.54 8.84
CA TYR A 217 12.23 6.25 9.30
C TYR A 217 12.27 5.21 10.43
N TYR A 218 11.38 5.31 11.41
CA TYR A 218 11.28 4.33 12.48
C TYR A 218 10.89 2.94 11.96
N TYR A 219 10.00 2.90 10.98
CA TYR A 219 9.62 1.65 10.32
C TYR A 219 10.79 1.03 9.57
N ASP A 220 11.59 1.84 8.86
CA ASP A 220 12.84 1.37 8.23
C ASP A 220 13.78 0.74 9.25
N LEU A 221 14.00 1.39 10.40
CA LEU A 221 14.85 0.85 11.49
C LEU A 221 14.33 -0.51 11.97
N GLN A 222 13.02 -0.67 12.13
CA GLN A 222 12.41 -1.95 12.53
C GLN A 222 12.66 -3.04 11.50
N ILE A 223 12.41 -2.73 10.23
CA ILE A 223 12.58 -3.69 9.14
C ILE A 223 14.05 -4.06 8.98
N MET A 224 14.96 -3.10 9.04
CA MET A 224 16.40 -3.35 9.00
C MET A 224 16.89 -4.20 10.17
N ALA A 225 16.35 -4.03 11.37
CA ALA A 225 16.66 -4.90 12.50
C ALA A 225 16.22 -6.34 12.24
N LYS A 226 15.01 -6.55 11.68
CA LYS A 226 14.47 -7.87 11.30
C LYS A 226 15.32 -8.50 10.20
N ILE A 227 15.63 -7.76 9.13
CA ILE A 227 16.47 -8.26 8.02
C ILE A 227 17.88 -8.62 8.54
N ALA A 228 18.48 -7.78 9.37
CA ALA A 228 19.79 -8.06 9.96
C ALA A 228 19.78 -9.35 10.80
N GLN A 229 18.72 -9.60 11.56
CA GLN A 229 18.55 -10.86 12.31
C GLN A 229 18.44 -12.07 11.36
N LEU A 230 17.63 -11.98 10.33
CA LEU A 230 17.47 -13.04 9.31
C LEU A 230 18.80 -13.38 8.63
N LEU A 231 19.63 -12.35 8.35
CA LEU A 231 20.94 -12.49 7.72
C LEU A 231 22.07 -12.81 8.72
N GLY A 232 21.75 -13.06 9.99
CA GLY A 232 22.74 -13.39 11.03
C GLY A 232 23.66 -12.23 11.47
N LYS A 233 23.33 -10.99 11.10
CA LYS A 233 24.11 -9.77 11.39
C LYS A 233 23.72 -9.17 12.75
N LYS A 234 23.97 -9.90 13.84
CA LYS A 234 23.48 -9.59 15.19
C LYS A 234 23.87 -8.20 15.69
N GLU A 235 25.13 -7.80 15.54
CA GLU A 235 25.60 -6.48 15.99
C GLU A 235 24.89 -5.33 15.28
N VAL A 236 24.57 -5.51 13.99
CA VAL A 236 23.82 -4.53 13.20
C VAL A 236 22.36 -4.45 13.67
N ALA A 237 21.74 -5.60 13.95
CA ALA A 237 20.39 -5.64 14.49
C ALA A 237 20.29 -4.92 15.84
N GLU A 238 21.24 -5.17 16.74
CA GLU A 238 21.33 -4.51 18.05
C GLU A 238 21.53 -2.98 17.92
N ALA A 239 22.34 -2.55 16.94
CA ALA A 239 22.53 -1.12 16.67
C ALA A 239 21.23 -0.43 16.23
N TYR A 240 20.45 -1.08 15.33
CA TYR A 240 19.12 -0.57 14.93
C TYR A 240 18.15 -0.56 16.11
N GLN A 241 18.08 -1.60 16.92
CA GLN A 241 17.22 -1.64 18.11
C GLN A 241 17.56 -0.53 19.11
N LYS A 242 18.84 -0.24 19.30
CA LYS A 242 19.29 0.89 20.14
C LYS A 242 18.85 2.23 19.55
N LYS A 243 18.98 2.40 18.23
CA LYS A 243 18.54 3.62 17.53
C LYS A 243 17.04 3.81 17.63
N MET A 244 16.26 2.74 17.41
CA MET A 244 14.80 2.75 17.58
C MET A 244 14.38 3.28 18.96
N LYS A 245 15.07 2.87 20.03
CA LYS A 245 14.76 3.34 21.37
C LYS A 245 14.92 4.87 21.50
N LEU A 246 15.97 5.43 20.93
CA LEU A 246 16.21 6.88 20.94
C LEU A 246 15.12 7.63 20.13
N VAL A 247 14.79 7.12 18.94
CA VAL A 247 13.72 7.70 18.11
C VAL A 247 12.37 7.63 18.84
N PHE A 248 12.07 6.49 19.47
CA PHE A 248 10.83 6.30 20.24
C PHE A 248 10.70 7.35 21.37
N GLU A 249 11.77 7.53 22.16
CA GLU A 249 11.79 8.47 23.28
C GLU A 249 11.56 9.92 22.78
N GLU A 250 12.32 10.35 21.77
CA GLU A 250 12.22 11.70 21.21
C GLU A 250 10.91 11.97 20.48
N TYR A 251 10.42 11.01 19.71
CA TYR A 251 9.15 11.14 19.01
C TYR A 251 7.98 11.36 19.99
N ASN A 252 7.92 10.57 21.06
CA ASN A 252 6.88 10.72 22.06
C ASN A 252 7.04 12.03 22.86
N LEU A 253 8.28 12.44 23.18
CA LEU A 253 8.53 13.72 23.84
C LEU A 253 8.03 14.92 23.01
N GLN A 254 8.17 14.85 21.67
CA GLN A 254 7.83 15.98 20.81
C GLN A 254 6.37 15.99 20.33
N PHE A 255 5.76 14.81 20.15
CA PHE A 255 4.49 14.72 19.45
C PHE A 255 3.33 14.15 20.25
N LEU A 256 3.56 13.40 21.34
CA LEU A 256 2.49 12.84 22.15
C LEU A 256 1.97 13.86 23.14
N ASP A 257 0.70 14.18 23.07
CA ASP A 257 -0.05 14.81 24.17
C ASP A 257 -0.53 13.69 25.13
N ASP A 258 0.10 13.56 26.26
CA ASP A 258 -0.13 12.53 27.26
C ASP A 258 -1.54 12.64 27.91
N GLN A 259 -2.11 13.83 27.92
CA GLN A 259 -3.46 14.05 28.47
C GLN A 259 -4.55 13.52 27.53
N THR A 260 -4.40 13.75 26.23
CA THR A 260 -5.42 13.38 25.25
C THR A 260 -5.10 12.09 24.48
N GLY A 261 -3.87 11.64 24.45
CA GLY A 261 -3.40 10.53 23.60
C GLY A 261 -3.30 10.92 22.11
N ARG A 262 -3.22 12.20 21.79
CA ARG A 262 -3.09 12.69 20.44
C ARG A 262 -1.64 12.84 20.05
N TYR A 263 -1.32 12.38 18.84
CA TYR A 263 -0.07 12.70 18.19
C TYR A 263 -0.23 13.98 17.37
N ALA A 264 0.61 14.98 17.67
CA ALA A 264 0.58 16.30 17.05
C ALA A 264 -0.84 16.90 17.10
N ASN A 265 -1.49 17.06 15.96
CA ASN A 265 -2.85 17.62 15.87
C ASN A 265 -3.97 16.56 15.94
N GLY A 266 -3.64 15.27 16.06
CA GLY A 266 -4.60 14.16 16.13
C GLY A 266 -5.23 13.79 14.79
N SER A 267 -4.58 14.07 13.66
CA SER A 267 -5.05 13.65 12.33
C SER A 267 -5.12 12.13 12.19
N GLN A 268 -5.94 11.64 11.25
CA GLN A 268 -6.07 10.20 10.98
C GLN A 268 -4.71 9.56 10.68
N ALA A 269 -3.89 10.19 9.84
CA ALA A 269 -2.56 9.69 9.49
C ALA A 269 -1.60 9.71 10.69
N ALA A 270 -1.57 10.79 11.50
CA ALA A 270 -0.69 10.85 12.67
C ALA A 270 -0.98 9.73 13.67
N GLN A 271 -2.26 9.49 13.98
CA GLN A 271 -2.67 8.43 14.90
C GLN A 271 -2.38 7.03 14.33
N ALA A 272 -2.79 6.78 13.08
CA ALA A 272 -2.64 5.49 12.43
C ALA A 272 -1.18 5.09 12.22
N MET A 273 -0.35 6.00 11.70
CA MET A 273 1.07 5.74 11.50
C MET A 273 1.79 5.43 12.81
N SER A 274 1.57 6.26 13.85
CA SER A 274 2.17 6.02 15.18
C SER A 274 1.79 4.65 15.76
N LEU A 275 0.52 4.23 15.59
CA LEU A 275 0.03 2.91 16.03
C LEU A 275 0.71 1.76 15.27
N ILE A 276 0.77 1.86 13.94
CA ILE A 276 1.22 0.75 13.09
C ILE A 276 2.71 0.54 13.19
N VAL A 277 3.50 1.62 13.23
CA VAL A 277 4.96 1.49 13.35
C VAL A 277 5.39 1.22 14.79
N GLY A 278 4.47 1.22 15.79
CA GLY A 278 4.77 0.88 17.18
C GLY A 278 5.47 2.00 17.95
N LEU A 279 5.19 3.25 17.60
CA LEU A 279 5.67 4.43 18.32
C LEU A 279 4.77 4.82 19.52
N VAL A 280 3.62 4.18 19.66
CA VAL A 280 2.69 4.44 20.77
C VAL A 280 3.08 3.62 21.99
N PRO A 281 3.38 4.24 23.18
CA PRO A 281 3.59 3.51 24.41
C PRO A 281 2.32 2.70 24.78
N GLU A 282 2.55 1.53 25.39
CA GLU A 282 1.48 0.56 25.69
C GLU A 282 0.34 1.17 26.49
N GLU A 283 0.65 2.01 27.47
CA GLU A 283 -0.33 2.70 28.33
C GLU A 283 -1.22 3.71 27.60
N TYR A 284 -0.83 4.16 26.40
CA TYR A 284 -1.63 5.09 25.58
C TYR A 284 -2.37 4.42 24.43
N GLN A 285 -2.11 3.14 24.16
CA GLN A 285 -2.57 2.45 22.94
C GLN A 285 -4.09 2.51 22.78
N ASP A 286 -4.85 2.13 23.81
CA ASP A 286 -6.31 2.16 23.78
C ASP A 286 -6.85 3.57 23.54
N LYS A 287 -6.18 4.57 24.13
CA LYS A 287 -6.57 5.97 24.02
C LYS A 287 -6.36 6.50 22.61
N VAL A 288 -5.23 6.16 21.99
CA VAL A 288 -4.90 6.54 20.60
C VAL A 288 -5.86 5.86 19.61
N VAL A 289 -6.14 4.56 19.82
CA VAL A 289 -7.13 3.81 19.02
C VAL A 289 -8.52 4.43 19.11
N SER A 290 -8.97 4.78 20.33
CA SER A 290 -10.26 5.45 20.53
C SER A 290 -10.29 6.81 19.83
N GLN A 291 -9.24 7.61 19.93
CA GLN A 291 -9.13 8.91 19.25
C GLN A 291 -9.23 8.77 17.74
N LEU A 292 -8.55 7.77 17.16
CA LEU A 292 -8.63 7.50 15.72
C LEU A 292 -10.06 7.15 15.29
N LYS A 293 -10.71 6.22 16.01
CA LYS A 293 -12.11 5.84 15.73
C LYS A 293 -13.05 7.03 15.85
N ASP A 294 -12.93 7.79 16.93
CA ASP A 294 -13.78 8.94 17.21
C ASP A 294 -13.66 10.03 16.14
N ASP A 295 -12.44 10.31 15.63
CA ASP A 295 -12.23 11.27 14.55
C ASP A 295 -12.92 10.81 13.25
N VAL A 296 -12.73 9.55 12.86
CA VAL A 296 -13.36 8.99 11.65
C VAL A 296 -14.89 9.04 11.76
N VAL A 297 -15.46 8.57 12.87
CA VAL A 297 -16.92 8.56 13.09
C VAL A 297 -17.49 9.98 13.14
N LYS A 298 -16.84 10.89 13.86
CA LYS A 298 -17.25 12.31 13.95
C LYS A 298 -17.26 13.03 12.61
N ARG A 299 -16.37 12.65 11.71
CA ARG A 299 -16.35 13.18 10.32
C ARG A 299 -17.38 12.49 9.42
N GLY A 300 -18.21 11.59 9.97
CA GLY A 300 -19.14 10.78 9.18
C GLY A 300 -18.40 9.88 8.21
N TYR A 301 -17.38 9.22 8.70
CA TYR A 301 -16.53 8.25 8.00
C TYR A 301 -15.72 8.81 6.81
N ALA A 302 -15.55 10.13 6.73
CA ALA A 302 -14.76 10.76 5.67
C ALA A 302 -13.25 10.48 5.84
N ILE A 303 -12.58 10.19 4.74
CA ILE A 303 -11.12 10.09 4.65
C ILE A 303 -10.53 11.49 4.76
N THR A 304 -9.42 11.64 5.50
CA THR A 304 -8.61 12.86 5.50
C THR A 304 -7.15 12.59 5.18
N ALA A 305 -6.73 11.33 5.24
CA ALA A 305 -5.38 10.90 4.93
C ALA A 305 -5.09 11.00 3.43
N GLY A 306 -3.86 11.34 3.10
CA GLY A 306 -3.30 11.35 1.77
C GLY A 306 -2.64 10.02 1.39
N ASP A 307 -1.76 10.07 0.41
CA ASP A 307 -1.10 8.91 -0.18
C ASP A 307 -0.33 8.07 0.83
N VAL A 308 0.37 8.73 1.75
CA VAL A 308 1.25 8.06 2.72
C VAL A 308 0.50 7.56 3.94
N GLY A 309 -0.40 8.39 4.47
CA GLY A 309 -1.15 8.06 5.69
C GLY A 309 -2.23 7.01 5.48
N HIS A 310 -2.84 6.95 4.28
CA HIS A 310 -4.01 6.11 4.04
C HIS A 310 -3.73 4.60 4.17
N PRO A 311 -2.64 4.01 3.65
CA PRO A 311 -2.31 2.60 3.87
C PRO A 311 -2.15 2.26 5.37
N PHE A 312 -1.60 3.18 6.16
CA PHE A 312 -1.48 3.00 7.60
C PHE A 312 -2.83 3.13 8.32
N LEU A 313 -3.72 4.00 7.82
CA LEU A 313 -5.09 4.11 8.33
C LEU A 313 -5.84 2.78 8.16
N ILE A 314 -5.78 2.19 6.96
CA ILE A 314 -6.38 0.88 6.68
C ILE A 314 -5.78 -0.18 7.61
N ALA A 315 -4.45 -0.26 7.68
CA ALA A 315 -3.77 -1.23 8.54
C ALA A 315 -4.13 -1.07 10.02
N ALA A 316 -4.26 0.18 10.52
CA ALA A 316 -4.66 0.43 11.90
C ALA A 316 -6.11 -0.02 12.16
N LEU A 317 -7.04 0.32 11.28
CA LEU A 317 -8.43 -0.08 11.41
C LEU A 317 -8.58 -1.61 11.35
N MET A 318 -7.82 -2.29 10.49
CA MET A 318 -7.77 -3.76 10.46
C MET A 318 -7.22 -4.33 11.77
N LYS A 319 -6.03 -3.90 12.18
CA LYS A 319 -5.31 -4.43 13.35
C LYS A 319 -6.08 -4.31 14.66
N TYR A 320 -6.82 -3.22 14.81
CA TYR A 320 -7.61 -2.95 16.03
C TYR A 320 -9.09 -3.34 15.91
N GLY A 321 -9.45 -4.21 14.96
CA GLY A 321 -10.77 -4.81 14.83
C GLY A 321 -11.87 -3.83 14.42
N MET A 322 -11.53 -2.77 13.69
CA MET A 322 -12.46 -1.72 13.24
C MET A 322 -12.85 -1.91 11.76
N SER A 323 -13.07 -3.15 11.34
CA SER A 323 -13.51 -3.47 9.98
C SER A 323 -14.89 -2.87 9.66
N ASP A 324 -15.75 -2.72 10.67
CA ASP A 324 -17.01 -1.98 10.59
C ASP A 324 -16.81 -0.52 10.13
N VAL A 325 -15.79 0.13 10.65
CA VAL A 325 -15.44 1.51 10.25
C VAL A 325 -14.94 1.55 8.79
N LEU A 326 -14.10 0.60 8.38
CA LEU A 326 -13.65 0.48 6.99
C LEU A 326 -14.81 0.23 6.03
N ASN A 327 -15.77 -0.62 6.43
CA ASN A 327 -16.99 -0.85 5.65
C ASN A 327 -17.76 0.46 5.40
N GLU A 328 -18.02 1.25 6.45
CA GLU A 328 -18.70 2.52 6.31
C GLU A 328 -17.91 3.52 5.44
N MET A 329 -16.61 3.67 5.68
CA MET A 329 -15.73 4.55 4.90
C MET A 329 -15.73 4.19 3.40
N THR A 330 -15.71 2.89 3.08
CA THR A 330 -15.64 2.40 1.70
C THR A 330 -16.97 2.53 0.96
N ASN A 331 -18.11 2.48 1.68
CA ASN A 331 -19.45 2.63 1.12
C ASN A 331 -19.90 4.09 0.92
N ILE A 332 -19.14 5.10 1.42
CA ILE A 332 -19.50 6.52 1.22
C ILE A 332 -19.45 6.86 -0.27
N THR A 333 -20.51 7.50 -0.76
CA THR A 333 -20.66 7.91 -2.19
C THR A 333 -20.87 9.42 -2.37
N ASP A 334 -21.08 10.17 -1.30
CA ASP A 334 -21.37 11.61 -1.28
C ASP A 334 -20.20 12.49 -0.80
N LYS A 335 -19.07 11.85 -0.46
CA LYS A 335 -17.82 12.51 -0.06
C LYS A 335 -16.64 11.87 -0.77
N PRO A 336 -15.52 12.59 -0.98
CA PRO A 336 -14.30 12.05 -1.56
C PRO A 336 -13.88 10.72 -0.92
N GLY A 337 -13.62 9.72 -1.75
CA GLY A 337 -13.32 8.35 -1.32
C GLY A 337 -13.58 7.32 -2.42
N TYR A 338 -13.46 6.05 -2.10
CA TYR A 338 -13.60 4.96 -3.10
C TYR A 338 -15.00 4.90 -3.73
N GLY A 339 -16.04 4.88 -2.92
CA GLY A 339 -17.41 4.83 -3.42
C GLY A 339 -17.76 6.08 -4.25
N TYR A 340 -17.25 7.24 -3.84
CA TYR A 340 -17.38 8.49 -4.58
C TYR A 340 -16.77 8.38 -5.99
N GLN A 341 -15.56 7.86 -6.12
CA GLN A 341 -14.92 7.67 -7.42
C GLN A 341 -15.77 6.78 -8.35
N VAL A 342 -16.28 5.66 -7.83
CA VAL A 342 -17.11 4.72 -8.61
C VAL A 342 -18.40 5.36 -9.09
N VAL A 343 -19.17 6.01 -8.22
CA VAL A 343 -20.48 6.58 -8.61
C VAL A 343 -20.35 7.79 -9.54
N ASN A 344 -19.20 8.48 -9.50
CA ASN A 344 -18.88 9.57 -10.43
C ASN A 344 -18.19 9.08 -11.72
N GLY A 345 -18.17 7.77 -11.96
CA GLY A 345 -17.81 7.19 -13.25
C GLY A 345 -16.33 6.93 -13.47
N ALA A 346 -15.53 6.83 -12.42
CA ALA A 346 -14.16 6.40 -12.52
C ALA A 346 -14.06 5.00 -13.14
N THR A 347 -13.19 4.83 -14.13
CA THR A 347 -12.89 3.54 -14.78
C THR A 347 -11.56 2.96 -14.33
N THR A 348 -10.75 3.77 -13.66
CA THR A 348 -9.53 3.47 -12.93
C THR A 348 -9.52 4.32 -11.67
N LEU A 349 -8.66 4.01 -10.69
CA LEU A 349 -8.42 4.96 -9.59
C LEU A 349 -7.86 6.27 -10.13
N THR A 350 -8.24 7.34 -9.45
CA THR A 350 -7.73 8.69 -9.70
C THR A 350 -6.66 9.06 -8.67
N GLU A 351 -5.84 10.05 -8.99
CA GLU A 351 -4.77 10.56 -8.13
C GLU A 351 -5.32 11.21 -6.86
N GLU A 352 -6.38 11.99 -6.99
CA GLU A 352 -7.07 12.67 -5.88
C GLU A 352 -8.37 11.94 -5.53
N TRP A 353 -8.76 12.00 -4.26
CA TRP A 353 -9.98 11.35 -3.78
C TRP A 353 -11.27 11.84 -4.44
N ASP A 354 -11.30 13.09 -4.89
CA ASP A 354 -12.39 13.76 -5.63
C ASP A 354 -12.13 13.84 -7.14
N GLY A 355 -11.13 13.11 -7.64
CA GLY A 355 -10.65 13.17 -9.02
C GLY A 355 -11.70 13.12 -10.12
N PRO A 356 -12.81 12.32 -10.02
CA PRO A 356 -13.85 12.28 -11.04
C PRO A 356 -14.74 13.50 -11.11
N GLU A 357 -14.60 14.50 -10.24
CA GLU A 357 -15.43 15.71 -10.28
C GLU A 357 -15.35 16.42 -11.64
N PRO A 358 -16.50 16.83 -12.22
CA PRO A 358 -16.50 17.59 -13.45
C PRO A 358 -15.70 18.89 -13.29
N GLY A 359 -14.68 19.06 -14.14
CA GLY A 359 -13.79 20.23 -14.10
C GLY A 359 -12.55 20.08 -13.25
N ASN A 360 -12.36 18.97 -12.53
CA ASN A 360 -11.08 18.64 -11.93
C ASN A 360 -10.07 18.31 -13.06
N ILE A 361 -9.08 19.16 -13.23
CA ILE A 361 -8.01 19.05 -14.24
C ILE A 361 -6.64 18.84 -13.59
N HIS A 362 -6.58 18.81 -12.27
CA HIS A 362 -5.32 18.82 -11.53
C HIS A 362 -4.75 17.41 -11.39
N GLY A 363 -5.53 16.45 -10.86
CA GLY A 363 -5.10 15.08 -10.66
C GLY A 363 -5.20 14.20 -11.91
N SER A 364 -4.39 13.14 -11.97
CA SER A 364 -4.51 12.10 -12.97
C SER A 364 -5.80 11.30 -12.78
N GLN A 365 -6.47 10.97 -13.89
CA GLN A 365 -7.65 10.09 -13.90
C GLN A 365 -7.28 8.61 -14.00
N ASN A 366 -5.98 8.28 -13.92
CA ASN A 366 -5.48 6.92 -13.89
C ASN A 366 -4.18 6.89 -13.07
N HIS A 367 -4.31 6.57 -11.80
CA HIS A 367 -3.24 6.57 -10.81
C HIS A 367 -3.44 5.40 -9.85
N LEU A 368 -2.38 4.70 -9.42
CA LEU A 368 -2.55 3.49 -8.62
C LEU A 368 -2.43 3.71 -7.11
N MET A 369 -1.91 4.84 -6.67
CA MET A 369 -1.46 5.07 -5.30
C MET A 369 -2.53 4.84 -4.21
N LEU A 370 -3.78 5.17 -4.49
CA LEU A 370 -4.87 4.99 -3.54
C LEU A 370 -5.40 3.54 -3.42
N GLY A 371 -4.71 2.55 -4.01
CA GLY A 371 -5.17 1.16 -4.10
C GLY A 371 -5.04 0.30 -2.83
N SER A 372 -4.67 0.86 -1.69
CA SER A 372 -4.36 0.10 -0.46
C SER A 372 -5.54 -0.62 0.19
N ILE A 373 -6.79 -0.31 -0.16
CA ILE A 373 -7.98 -1.01 0.38
C ILE A 373 -8.03 -2.49 0.00
N GLU A 374 -7.30 -2.93 -1.02
CA GLU A 374 -7.14 -4.34 -1.36
C GLU A 374 -6.58 -5.16 -0.17
N GLU A 375 -5.75 -4.55 0.68
CA GLU A 375 -5.28 -5.21 1.90
C GLU A 375 -6.44 -5.60 2.82
N TRP A 376 -7.48 -4.75 2.93
CA TRP A 376 -8.68 -5.09 3.69
C TRP A 376 -9.54 -6.13 2.98
N PHE A 377 -9.68 -6.05 1.65
CA PHE A 377 -10.45 -7.02 0.88
C PHE A 377 -9.86 -8.44 0.99
N TYR A 378 -8.55 -8.59 0.85
CA TYR A 378 -7.89 -9.88 0.97
C TYR A 378 -7.60 -10.27 2.43
N GLY A 379 -7.04 -9.34 3.21
CA GLY A 379 -6.54 -9.60 4.55
C GLY A 379 -7.64 -9.75 5.59
N SER A 380 -8.65 -8.88 5.54
CA SER A 380 -9.76 -8.91 6.51
C SER A 380 -10.98 -9.66 5.96
N LEU A 381 -11.61 -9.17 4.88
CA LEU A 381 -12.82 -9.81 4.35
C LEU A 381 -12.53 -11.22 3.84
N GLY A 382 -11.42 -11.41 3.13
CA GLY A 382 -10.92 -12.72 2.71
C GLY A 382 -10.23 -13.49 3.82
N GLY A 383 -9.76 -12.81 4.86
CA GLY A 383 -9.07 -13.41 5.99
C GLY A 383 -7.66 -13.91 5.70
N MET A 384 -7.02 -13.46 4.62
CA MET A 384 -5.70 -13.90 4.16
C MET A 384 -4.65 -12.80 4.31
N GLU A 385 -4.24 -12.44 5.54
CA GLU A 385 -3.16 -11.47 5.74
C GLU A 385 -1.79 -12.16 5.54
N LEU A 386 -1.13 -11.87 4.41
CA LEU A 386 0.08 -12.55 3.98
C LEU A 386 1.33 -11.67 3.93
N VAL A 387 1.19 -10.35 3.87
CA VAL A 387 2.31 -9.45 3.58
C VAL A 387 2.65 -8.55 4.76
N ARG A 388 1.82 -7.56 5.06
CA ARG A 388 2.13 -6.55 6.07
C ARG A 388 2.27 -7.15 7.48
N ASP A 389 1.21 -7.77 7.97
CA ASP A 389 1.14 -8.43 9.28
C ASP A 389 1.11 -9.98 9.17
N GLY A 390 1.45 -10.54 8.00
CA GLY A 390 1.56 -11.97 7.80
C GLY A 390 2.57 -12.62 8.76
N LEU A 391 2.34 -13.88 9.17
CA LEU A 391 3.17 -14.58 10.15
C LEU A 391 4.57 -14.83 9.61
N SER A 392 4.70 -15.73 8.65
CA SER A 392 5.96 -16.02 7.96
C SER A 392 5.68 -16.44 6.52
N PHE A 393 6.72 -16.76 5.76
CA PHE A 393 6.53 -17.29 4.41
C PHE A 393 5.84 -18.68 4.40
N GLU A 394 6.07 -19.51 5.42
CA GLU A 394 5.56 -20.89 5.51
C GLU A 394 4.36 -21.03 6.44
N GLU A 395 4.05 -20.03 7.22
CA GLU A 395 2.92 -20.00 8.16
C GLU A 395 1.96 -18.88 7.81
N ILE A 396 0.69 -19.21 7.62
CA ILE A 396 -0.35 -18.25 7.26
C ILE A 396 -1.49 -18.29 8.29
N ARG A 397 -2.15 -17.15 8.43
CA ARG A 397 -3.39 -17.03 9.19
C ARG A 397 -4.57 -16.93 8.23
N ILE A 398 -5.64 -17.67 8.54
CA ILE A 398 -6.94 -17.52 7.87
C ILE A 398 -7.94 -17.06 8.93
N GLN A 399 -8.26 -15.77 8.92
CA GLN A 399 -9.12 -15.12 9.91
C GLN A 399 -10.08 -14.14 9.20
N PRO A 400 -11.19 -14.62 8.62
CA PRO A 400 -12.16 -13.73 8.00
C PRO A 400 -12.83 -12.81 9.03
N HIS A 401 -12.80 -11.52 8.78
CA HIS A 401 -13.57 -10.54 9.55
C HIS A 401 -14.94 -10.33 8.88
N LEU A 402 -15.97 -10.55 9.64
CA LEU A 402 -17.34 -10.73 9.17
C LEU A 402 -18.08 -9.41 9.23
N GLU A 403 -18.35 -8.80 8.09
CA GLU A 403 -19.15 -7.59 8.00
C GLU A 403 -20.60 -7.92 7.67
N LYS A 404 -21.56 -7.38 8.45
CA LYS A 404 -22.99 -7.59 8.22
C LYS A 404 -23.49 -7.06 6.87
N ALA A 405 -22.74 -6.15 6.26
CA ALA A 405 -23.05 -5.60 4.95
C ALA A 405 -22.60 -6.50 3.79
N VAL A 406 -21.98 -7.65 4.08
CA VAL A 406 -21.48 -8.60 3.09
C VAL A 406 -22.02 -9.99 3.42
N ASP A 407 -22.79 -10.58 2.49
CA ASP A 407 -23.40 -11.90 2.68
C ASP A 407 -22.45 -13.05 2.38
N TRP A 408 -21.50 -12.82 1.49
CA TRP A 408 -20.48 -13.80 1.10
C TRP A 408 -19.24 -13.11 0.52
N VAL A 409 -18.10 -13.80 0.66
CA VAL A 409 -16.82 -13.43 0.04
C VAL A 409 -16.23 -14.66 -0.66
N ASN A 410 -15.56 -14.43 -1.78
CA ASN A 410 -14.72 -15.40 -2.47
C ASN A 410 -13.43 -14.69 -2.88
N ALA A 411 -12.34 -15.05 -2.20
CA ALA A 411 -11.01 -14.48 -2.45
C ALA A 411 -10.00 -15.61 -2.66
N TRP A 412 -9.01 -15.36 -3.50
CA TRP A 412 -7.88 -16.26 -3.67
C TRP A 412 -6.62 -15.50 -4.05
N THR A 413 -5.48 -16.07 -3.71
CA THR A 413 -4.18 -15.56 -4.18
C THR A 413 -3.20 -16.71 -4.38
N MET A 414 -2.22 -16.52 -5.28
CA MET A 414 -1.18 -17.52 -5.56
C MET A 414 0.01 -17.30 -4.64
N HIS A 415 0.27 -18.24 -3.78
CA HIS A 415 1.55 -18.35 -3.06
C HIS A 415 2.56 -19.11 -3.95
N PRO A 416 3.90 -18.94 -3.79
CA PRO A 416 4.88 -19.77 -4.52
C PRO A 416 4.66 -21.28 -4.41
N TYR A 417 4.07 -21.74 -3.32
CA TYR A 417 3.70 -23.15 -3.13
C TYR A 417 2.35 -23.54 -3.74
N GLY A 418 1.57 -22.60 -4.28
CA GLY A 418 0.29 -22.85 -4.92
C GLY A 418 -0.83 -21.93 -4.43
N LYS A 419 -2.05 -22.24 -4.85
CA LYS A 419 -3.22 -21.41 -4.59
C LYS A 419 -3.70 -21.49 -3.15
N ILE A 420 -3.83 -20.32 -2.50
CA ILE A 420 -4.60 -20.12 -1.27
C ILE A 420 -5.96 -19.56 -1.67
N SER A 421 -7.05 -20.13 -1.17
CA SER A 421 -8.38 -19.57 -1.38
C SER A 421 -9.23 -19.63 -0.14
N VAL A 422 -10.03 -18.60 0.07
CA VAL A 422 -11.02 -18.52 1.15
C VAL A 422 -12.35 -18.10 0.56
N LYS A 423 -13.40 -18.85 0.90
CA LYS A 423 -14.78 -18.53 0.59
C LYS A 423 -15.58 -18.63 1.87
N TRP A 424 -16.45 -17.66 2.10
CA TRP A 424 -17.38 -17.78 3.19
C TRP A 424 -18.75 -17.19 2.81
N LYS A 425 -19.77 -17.65 3.53
CA LYS A 425 -21.15 -17.14 3.37
C LYS A 425 -21.93 -17.29 4.66
N TRP A 426 -22.88 -16.41 4.86
CA TRP A 426 -23.88 -16.54 5.92
C TRP A 426 -24.87 -17.66 5.59
N GLU A 427 -25.07 -18.57 6.54
CA GLU A 427 -26.09 -19.64 6.52
C GLU A 427 -26.73 -19.77 7.90
N ASN A 428 -28.02 -19.43 8.03
CA ASN A 428 -28.78 -19.58 9.26
C ASN A 428 -28.08 -19.01 10.51
N GLU A 429 -27.72 -17.73 10.47
CA GLU A 429 -27.01 -16.98 11.52
C GLU A 429 -25.60 -17.47 11.85
N LYS A 430 -25.07 -18.38 11.08
CA LYS A 430 -23.70 -18.88 11.16
C LYS A 430 -22.98 -18.61 9.85
N ILE A 431 -21.67 -18.63 9.93
CA ILE A 431 -20.85 -18.49 8.73
C ILE A 431 -20.16 -19.82 8.44
N ARG A 432 -20.34 -20.24 7.20
CA ARG A 432 -19.65 -21.40 6.65
C ARG A 432 -18.45 -20.93 5.86
N VAL A 433 -17.27 -21.38 6.26
CA VAL A 433 -15.98 -21.04 5.67
C VAL A 433 -15.42 -22.26 4.95
N PHE A 434 -14.91 -22.04 3.74
CA PHE A 434 -14.17 -23.01 2.93
C PHE A 434 -12.81 -22.43 2.62
N CYS A 435 -11.74 -23.17 2.88
CA CYS A 435 -10.41 -22.76 2.49
C CYS A 435 -9.62 -23.87 1.81
N GLN A 436 -8.72 -23.47 0.93
CA GLN A 436 -7.75 -24.32 0.27
C GLN A 436 -6.36 -23.87 0.68
N ILE A 437 -5.54 -24.80 1.19
CA ILE A 437 -4.17 -24.57 1.61
C ILE A 437 -3.27 -25.41 0.72
N PRO A 438 -2.28 -24.82 0.02
CA PRO A 438 -1.35 -25.56 -0.83
C PRO A 438 -0.33 -26.36 -0.02
N PRO A 439 0.37 -27.35 -0.63
CA PRO A 439 1.48 -28.06 0.00
C PRO A 439 2.57 -27.11 0.50
N GLY A 440 3.18 -27.44 1.62
CA GLY A 440 4.30 -26.67 2.19
C GLY A 440 3.90 -25.56 3.15
N LEU A 441 2.62 -25.23 3.26
CA LEU A 441 2.13 -24.25 4.23
C LEU A 441 1.50 -24.89 5.46
N THR A 442 1.68 -24.23 6.59
CA THR A 442 0.88 -24.41 7.81
C THR A 442 -0.11 -23.24 7.92
N ALA A 443 -1.39 -23.52 8.06
CA ALA A 443 -2.43 -22.52 8.21
C ALA A 443 -3.08 -22.57 9.60
N HIS A 444 -3.14 -21.43 10.28
CA HIS A 444 -3.88 -21.22 11.51
C HIS A 444 -5.27 -20.68 11.14
N LEU A 445 -6.30 -21.51 11.31
CA LEU A 445 -7.68 -21.12 11.06
C LEU A 445 -8.25 -20.54 12.34
N GLU A 446 -8.65 -19.27 12.30
CA GLU A 446 -9.08 -18.52 13.46
C GLU A 446 -10.50 -17.96 13.27
N SER A 447 -11.19 -17.78 14.40
CA SER A 447 -12.45 -17.02 14.46
C SER A 447 -12.17 -15.52 14.40
N PRO A 448 -13.18 -14.67 14.10
CA PRO A 448 -13.01 -13.22 14.00
C PRO A 448 -12.45 -12.56 15.28
N ASP A 449 -12.67 -13.18 16.45
CA ASP A 449 -12.12 -12.73 17.73
C ASP A 449 -10.70 -13.25 18.03
N GLY A 450 -10.03 -13.86 17.05
CA GLY A 450 -8.66 -14.32 17.13
C GLY A 450 -8.46 -15.64 17.89
N LYS A 451 -9.53 -16.39 18.16
CA LYS A 451 -9.40 -17.72 18.78
C LYS A 451 -9.07 -18.75 17.71
N GLU A 452 -8.01 -19.52 17.94
CA GLU A 452 -7.67 -20.65 17.07
C GLU A 452 -8.78 -21.68 17.06
N ILE A 453 -9.24 -22.04 15.86
CA ILE A 453 -10.17 -23.13 15.62
C ILE A 453 -9.39 -24.42 15.37
N MET A 454 -8.41 -24.35 14.46
CA MET A 454 -7.52 -25.48 14.15
C MET A 454 -6.25 -25.02 13.43
N THR A 455 -5.16 -25.76 13.60
CA THR A 455 -3.96 -25.63 12.79
C THR A 455 -3.90 -26.79 11.78
N VAL A 456 -3.69 -26.48 10.50
CA VAL A 456 -3.78 -27.44 9.39
C VAL A 456 -2.63 -27.31 8.40
N GLY A 457 -2.31 -28.40 7.71
CA GLY A 457 -1.42 -28.41 6.56
C GLY A 457 -2.17 -28.23 5.24
N SER A 458 -1.61 -28.83 4.14
CA SER A 458 -2.26 -28.76 2.83
C SER A 458 -3.59 -29.50 2.79
N GLY A 459 -4.56 -28.96 2.05
CA GLY A 459 -5.88 -29.60 1.90
C GLY A 459 -7.00 -28.61 1.63
N TYR A 460 -8.21 -29.16 1.64
CA TYR A 460 -9.47 -28.41 1.58
C TYR A 460 -10.16 -28.55 2.92
N TYR A 461 -10.52 -27.44 3.52
CA TYR A 461 -11.13 -27.42 4.84
C TYR A 461 -12.44 -26.66 4.80
N GLU A 462 -13.37 -27.15 5.61
CA GLU A 462 -14.67 -26.56 5.81
C GLU A 462 -14.93 -26.49 7.31
N TYR A 463 -15.35 -25.30 7.79
CA TYR A 463 -15.71 -25.09 9.19
C TYR A 463 -16.78 -24.03 9.32
N THR A 464 -17.35 -23.92 10.50
CA THR A 464 -18.42 -22.97 10.82
C THR A 464 -17.98 -22.10 11.98
N ILE A 465 -18.27 -20.81 11.87
CA ILE A 465 -18.02 -19.77 12.90
C ILE A 465 -19.35 -19.29 13.44
#